data_55225926937165c53ac4476577f8d46e
#
_entry.id   55225926937165c53ac4476577f8d46e
#
_cell.length_a   1.000
_cell.length_b   1.000
_cell.length_c   1.000
_cell.angle_alpha   90.00
_cell.angle_beta   90.00
_cell.angle_gamma   90.00
#
_symmetry.space_group_name_H-M   'P 1'
#
loop_
_entity.id
_entity.type
_entity.pdbx_description
1 polymer ?
#
loop_
_entity_poly.entity_id
_entity_poly.type
_entity_poly.pdbx_seq_one_letter_code
_entity_poly.pdbx_strand_id
1 'polypeptide(L)'
;MADVMKRDKTWNVPSAGSSKREDWPSHVFLDEQGRRYPYKKYIDGEWKISCAGLLAAYRRAIMNKDAAIEAKARRIAEENECPWATKEE
;
A
#
# COMPACT_ATOMS: atom_id res chain seq x y z
N MET A 1 0.01 7.23 17.88
CA MET A 1 0.16 5.85 17.42
C MET A 1 0.48 5.83 15.96
N ALA A 2 1.48 5.11 15.60
CA ALA A 2 1.84 5.02 14.18
C ALA A 2 0.93 4.03 13.48
N ASP A 3 0.27 4.50 12.44
CA ASP A 3 -0.57 3.63 11.62
C ASP A 3 0.15 3.18 10.36
N VAL A 4 1.46 3.37 10.33
CA VAL A 4 2.26 3.06 9.15
C VAL A 4 3.33 2.06 9.53
N MET A 5 3.41 0.99 8.77
CA MET A 5 4.43 -0.03 8.98
C MET A 5 5.64 0.32 8.12
N LYS A 6 6.53 1.14 8.68
CA LYS A 6 7.64 1.68 7.91
C LYS A 6 8.76 0.68 7.70
N ARG A 7 8.90 -0.26 8.61
CA ARG A 7 10.05 -1.18 8.59
C ARG A 7 9.72 -2.57 8.12
N ASP A 8 8.49 -2.80 7.68
CA ASP A 8 8.18 -4.11 7.16
C ASP A 8 8.91 -4.28 5.83
N LYS A 9 9.40 -5.50 5.61
CA LYS A 9 10.24 -5.77 4.44
C LYS A 9 9.59 -6.72 3.45
N THR A 10 8.47 -7.29 3.83
CA THR A 10 7.79 -8.23 2.95
C THR A 10 6.36 -7.78 2.78
N TRP A 11 5.84 -8.07 1.60
CA TRP A 11 4.48 -7.73 1.29
C TRP A 11 3.71 -8.96 0.86
N ASN A 12 2.66 -9.27 1.58
CA ASN A 12 1.72 -10.31 1.19
C ASN A 12 0.34 -9.69 1.10
N VAL A 13 -0.47 -10.19 0.19
CA VAL A 13 -1.83 -9.70 0.05
C VAL A 13 -2.52 -9.87 1.41
N PRO A 14 -3.17 -8.82 1.91
CA PRO A 14 -3.78 -8.90 3.23
C PRO A 14 -4.86 -9.97 3.31
N SER A 15 -4.99 -10.49 4.51
CA SER A 15 -6.02 -11.46 4.83
C SER A 15 -6.85 -10.84 5.95
N ALA A 16 -8.11 -10.57 5.69
CA ALA A 16 -8.93 -9.81 6.63
C ALA A 16 -10.20 -10.57 6.97
N GLY A 17 -10.05 -11.75 7.51
CA GLY A 17 -11.21 -12.56 7.84
C GLY A 17 -11.90 -13.10 6.61
N SER A 18 -12.25 -12.23 5.69
CA SER A 18 -12.71 -12.60 4.38
C SER A 18 -11.55 -12.43 3.41
N SER A 19 -11.33 -13.39 2.56
CA SER A 19 -10.25 -13.32 1.60
C SER A 19 -10.67 -12.63 0.30
N LYS A 20 -11.90 -12.15 0.23
CA LYS A 20 -12.39 -11.56 -1.01
C LYS A 20 -12.13 -10.07 -1.02
N ARG A 21 -11.50 -9.59 -2.08
CA ARG A 21 -11.17 -8.17 -2.19
C ARG A 21 -12.38 -7.26 -2.14
N GLU A 22 -13.49 -7.71 -2.67
CA GLU A 22 -14.68 -6.87 -2.69
C GLU A 22 -15.24 -6.61 -1.30
N ASP A 23 -14.79 -7.37 -0.30
CA ASP A 23 -15.21 -7.18 1.08
C ASP A 23 -14.30 -6.23 1.84
N TRP A 24 -13.19 -5.80 1.22
CA TRP A 24 -12.25 -4.90 1.86
C TRP A 24 -12.71 -3.45 1.66
N PRO A 25 -12.38 -2.55 2.60
CA PRO A 25 -12.68 -1.14 2.40
C PRO A 25 -11.95 -0.61 1.16
N SER A 26 -12.56 0.31 0.45
CA SER A 26 -11.95 0.85 -0.76
C SER A 26 -10.63 1.56 -0.48
N HIS A 27 -10.47 2.13 0.71
CA HIS A 27 -9.25 2.87 1.03
C HIS A 27 -8.01 1.97 1.15
N VAL A 28 -8.19 0.65 1.10
CA VAL A 28 -7.07 -0.29 1.11
C VAL A 28 -6.32 -0.26 -0.23
N PHE A 29 -6.96 0.22 -1.28
CA PHE A 29 -6.42 0.18 -2.64
C PHE A 29 -6.03 1.55 -3.12
N LEU A 30 -4.92 1.63 -3.85
CA LEU A 30 -4.56 2.88 -4.51
C LEU A 30 -5.57 3.23 -5.60
N ASP A 31 -6.00 2.22 -6.34
CA ASP A 31 -7.09 2.37 -7.32
C ASP A 31 -8.37 1.91 -6.62
N GLU A 32 -9.03 2.86 -5.96
CA GLU A 32 -10.17 2.49 -5.13
C GLU A 32 -11.35 2.00 -5.95
N GLN A 33 -11.56 2.58 -7.11
CA GLN A 33 -12.68 2.17 -7.94
C GLN A 33 -12.48 0.78 -8.54
N GLY A 34 -11.28 0.51 -9.00
CA GLY A 34 -10.97 -0.78 -9.60
C GLY A 34 -10.55 -1.83 -8.60
N ARG A 35 -10.37 -1.44 -7.36
CA ARG A 35 -9.93 -2.33 -6.28
C ARG A 35 -8.63 -3.04 -6.66
N ARG A 36 -7.66 -2.24 -7.11
CA ARG A 36 -6.35 -2.73 -7.50
C ARG A 36 -5.28 -2.01 -6.71
N TYR A 37 -4.11 -2.65 -6.62
CA TYR A 37 -2.95 -2.09 -5.94
C TYR A 37 -3.21 -1.91 -4.45
N PRO A 38 -3.49 -3.01 -3.72
CA PRO A 38 -3.65 -2.91 -2.26
C PRO A 38 -2.32 -2.53 -1.62
N TYR A 39 -2.37 -1.68 -0.61
CA TYR A 39 -1.15 -1.20 0.04
C TYR A 39 -1.28 -1.18 1.56
N LYS A 40 -2.35 -1.71 2.11
CA LYS A 40 -2.53 -1.75 3.55
C LYS A 40 -2.58 -3.18 4.04
N LYS A 41 -2.20 -3.36 5.30
CA LYS A 41 -2.27 -4.66 5.96
C LYS A 41 -3.32 -4.61 7.05
N TYR A 42 -3.99 -5.73 7.26
CA TYR A 42 -4.99 -5.84 8.32
C TYR A 42 -4.32 -6.47 9.53
N ILE A 43 -4.13 -5.69 10.57
CA ILE A 43 -3.41 -6.13 11.76
C ILE A 43 -4.19 -5.67 12.98
N ASP A 44 -4.47 -6.63 13.87
CA ASP A 44 -5.15 -6.34 15.14
C ASP A 44 -6.46 -5.60 14.92
N GLY A 45 -7.19 -5.98 13.90
CA GLY A 45 -8.49 -5.40 13.64
C GLY A 45 -8.46 -4.07 12.91
N GLU A 46 -7.31 -3.63 12.45
CA GLU A 46 -7.16 -2.35 11.78
C GLU A 46 -6.40 -2.48 10.48
N TRP A 47 -6.75 -1.63 9.53
CA TRP A 47 -6.01 -1.52 8.29
C TRP A 47 -4.91 -0.48 8.46
N LYS A 48 -3.67 -0.91 8.26
CA LYS A 48 -2.51 -0.02 8.44
C LYS A 48 -1.73 0.08 7.14
N ILE A 49 -1.21 1.28 6.87
CA ILE A 49 -0.40 1.51 5.68
C ILE A 49 0.89 0.71 5.80
N SER A 50 1.23 -0.01 4.74
CA SER A 50 2.46 -0.79 4.69
C SER A 50 3.41 -0.14 3.68
N CYS A 51 4.59 0.25 4.14
CA CYS A 51 5.59 0.80 3.22
C CYS A 51 6.03 -0.24 2.21
N ALA A 52 6.10 -1.50 2.61
CA ALA A 52 6.41 -2.57 1.67
C ALA A 52 5.28 -2.73 0.65
N GLY A 53 4.03 -2.57 1.10
CA GLY A 53 2.89 -2.64 0.19
C GLY A 53 2.89 -1.50 -0.81
N LEU A 54 3.24 -0.29 -0.35
CA LEU A 54 3.34 0.84 -1.25
C LEU A 54 4.44 0.64 -2.29
N LEU A 55 5.57 0.07 -1.87
CA LEU A 55 6.63 -0.21 -2.83
C LEU A 55 6.19 -1.25 -3.85
N ALA A 56 5.52 -2.30 -3.40
CA ALA A 56 5.03 -3.32 -4.32
C ALA A 56 4.04 -2.72 -5.32
N ALA A 57 3.14 -1.87 -4.84
CA ALA A 57 2.17 -1.22 -5.72
C ALA A 57 2.87 -0.27 -6.70
N TYR A 58 3.87 0.46 -6.20
CA TYR A 58 4.65 1.38 -7.02
C TYR A 58 5.32 0.64 -8.18
N ARG A 59 5.98 -0.47 -7.85
CA ARG A 59 6.66 -1.26 -8.88
C ARG A 59 5.68 -1.85 -9.88
N ARG A 60 4.56 -2.33 -9.40
CA ARG A 60 3.55 -2.90 -10.29
C ARG A 60 2.96 -1.83 -11.21
N ALA A 61 2.76 -0.62 -10.68
CA ALA A 61 2.25 0.46 -11.51
C ALA A 61 3.24 0.81 -12.63
N ILE A 62 4.53 0.78 -12.33
CA ILE A 62 5.55 1.02 -13.34
C ILE A 62 5.46 -0.04 -14.43
N MET A 63 5.36 -1.30 -14.03
CA MET A 63 5.25 -2.40 -14.99
C MET A 63 4.01 -2.28 -15.85
N ASN A 64 2.92 -1.78 -15.29
CA ASN A 64 1.67 -1.64 -16.03
C ASN A 64 1.56 -0.29 -16.72
N LYS A 65 2.58 0.55 -16.60
CA LYS A 65 2.60 1.89 -17.20
C LYS A 65 1.43 2.73 -16.70
N ASP A 66 1.12 2.58 -15.42
CA ASP A 66 0.03 3.31 -14.78
C ASP A 66 0.62 4.48 -14.02
N ALA A 67 0.89 5.57 -14.74
CA ALA A 67 1.61 6.70 -14.16
C ALA A 67 0.84 7.35 -13.02
N ALA A 68 -0.47 7.37 -13.09
CA ALA A 68 -1.26 8.00 -12.04
C ALA A 68 -1.11 7.25 -10.72
N ILE A 69 -1.15 5.92 -10.77
CA ILE A 69 -0.98 5.11 -9.56
C ILE A 69 0.45 5.16 -9.08
N GLU A 70 1.40 5.16 -10.01
CA GLU A 70 2.82 5.28 -9.65
C GLU A 70 3.06 6.55 -8.84
N ALA A 71 2.54 7.67 -9.30
CA ALA A 71 2.71 8.94 -8.61
C ALA A 71 1.99 8.95 -7.28
N LYS A 72 0.80 8.36 -7.22
CA LYS A 72 0.04 8.32 -5.98
C LYS A 72 0.75 7.48 -4.92
N ALA A 73 1.28 6.33 -5.32
CA ALA A 73 2.00 5.47 -4.37
C ALA A 73 3.21 6.20 -3.80
N ARG A 74 3.97 6.87 -4.66
CA ARG A 74 5.15 7.57 -4.21
C ARG A 74 4.79 8.73 -3.28
N ARG A 75 3.75 9.49 -3.63
CA ARG A 75 3.33 10.61 -2.79
C ARG A 75 2.91 10.14 -1.40
N ILE A 76 2.13 9.08 -1.33
CA ILE A 76 1.69 8.56 -0.03
C ILE A 76 2.90 8.06 0.75
N ALA A 77 3.84 7.40 0.09
CA ALA A 77 5.02 6.91 0.76
C ALA A 77 5.87 8.06 1.30
N GLU A 78 6.00 9.13 0.54
CA GLU A 78 6.76 10.29 1.00
C GLU A 78 6.07 10.96 2.18
N GLU A 79 4.76 11.09 2.12
CA GLU A 79 4.01 11.70 3.21
C GLU A 79 4.13 10.91 4.50
N ASN A 80 4.28 9.61 4.40
CA ASN A 80 4.40 8.73 5.55
C ASN A 80 5.84 8.36 5.85
N GLU A 81 6.79 9.01 5.18
CA GLU A 81 8.21 8.82 5.43
C GLU A 81 8.67 7.38 5.26
N CYS A 82 8.15 6.72 4.26
CA CYS A 82 8.61 5.38 3.93
C CYS A 82 10.06 5.45 3.46
N PRO A 83 10.93 4.60 3.98
CA PRO A 83 12.37 4.71 3.66
C PRO A 83 12.67 4.66 2.17
N TRP A 84 11.95 3.85 1.41
CA TRP A 84 12.24 3.71 -0.02
C TRP A 84 11.89 4.98 -0.80
N ALA A 85 10.99 5.81 -0.27
CA ALA A 85 10.54 7.00 -0.97
C ALA A 85 11.29 8.25 -0.54
N THR A 86 11.68 8.33 0.73
CA THR A 86 12.37 9.50 1.24
C THR A 86 13.86 9.44 0.97
N LYS A 87 14.40 8.25 0.75
CA LYS A 87 15.83 8.07 0.52
C LYS A 87 16.66 8.70 1.59
N GLU A 88 16.26 8.48 2.81
CA GLU A 88 17.08 8.92 3.93
C GLU A 88 18.36 8.14 3.94
N GLU A 89 19.45 8.83 3.83
CA GLU A 89 20.75 8.19 3.79
C GLU A 89 21.48 8.37 5.09
#